data_329751eb76bde17c3c6d3c387234397f
#
_entry.id   329751eb76bde17c3c6d3c387234397f
#
_cell.length_a   1.000
_cell.length_b   1.000
_cell.length_c   1.000
_cell.angle_alpha   90.00
_cell.angle_beta   90.00
_cell.angle_gamma   90.00
#
_symmetry.space_group_name_H-M   'P 1'
#
loop_
_entity.id
_entity.type
_entity.pdbx_description
1 polymer ?
#
loop_
_entity_poly.entity_id
_entity_poly.type
_entity_poly.pdbx_seq_one_letter_code
_entity_poly.pdbx_strand_id
1 'polypeptide(L)'
;MIPCTSCQANCCKHYDVFIDHEDIKKIYPLKNDFSFVKKIEYSRNFGYVPKFILWENNKKKKWVVCLNNPNRVCQFLENNLCIIYSIRPYICRTYPFYFDRQQVKEMKNLCPIKWKLTDEKKQQIEKEYNELLLNFLTFETICDDWNRMVKKEDNFEKFLTFVKDFEF
;
A
#
# COMPACT_ATOMS: atom_id res chain seq x y z
N MET A 1 -20.16 2.02 -1.87
CA MET A 1 -18.98 2.68 -2.47
C MET A 1 -18.73 3.96 -1.69
N ILE A 2 -17.52 4.19 -1.22
CA ILE A 2 -17.17 5.38 -0.41
C ILE A 2 -17.08 6.57 -1.38
N PRO A 3 -17.88 7.62 -1.24
CA PRO A 3 -17.83 8.73 -2.17
C PRO A 3 -16.61 9.61 -1.85
N CYS A 4 -15.43 9.21 -2.35
CA CYS A 4 -14.27 10.11 -2.36
C CYS A 4 -14.53 11.39 -3.16
N THR A 5 -15.59 11.41 -3.96
CA THR A 5 -16.03 12.57 -4.76
C THR A 5 -16.43 13.79 -3.91
N SER A 6 -16.85 13.60 -2.67
CA SER A 6 -17.17 14.69 -1.74
C SER A 6 -16.05 15.00 -0.74
N CYS A 7 -14.93 14.28 -0.84
CA CYS A 7 -13.77 14.43 0.01
C CYS A 7 -12.76 15.38 -0.63
N GLN A 8 -12.11 16.22 0.18
CA GLN A 8 -10.99 17.06 -0.27
C GLN A 8 -9.70 16.24 -0.52
N ALA A 9 -9.82 14.91 -0.65
CA ALA A 9 -8.74 13.95 -0.86
C ALA A 9 -7.61 14.03 0.20
N ASN A 10 -7.96 14.30 1.46
CA ASN A 10 -6.98 14.50 2.53
C ASN A 10 -6.05 13.30 2.72
N CYS A 11 -6.55 12.05 2.64
CA CYS A 11 -5.70 10.86 2.74
C CYS A 11 -4.66 10.80 1.59
N CYS A 12 -5.04 11.18 0.38
CA CYS A 12 -4.13 11.22 -0.77
C CYS A 12 -3.07 12.34 -0.68
N LYS A 13 -3.24 13.29 0.23
CA LYS A 13 -2.34 14.45 0.44
C LYS A 13 -1.46 14.31 1.70
N HIS A 14 -1.73 13.32 2.55
CA HIS A 14 -1.07 13.26 3.87
C HIS A 14 -0.47 11.91 4.22
N TYR A 15 -0.89 10.80 3.57
CA TYR A 15 -0.41 9.48 3.94
C TYR A 15 0.57 8.89 2.92
N ASP A 16 1.58 8.20 3.44
CA ASP A 16 2.32 7.21 2.68
C ASP A 16 1.47 5.94 2.63
N VAL A 17 1.07 5.56 1.42
CA VAL A 17 0.23 4.40 1.19
C VAL A 17 1.12 3.19 0.94
N PHE A 18 1.22 2.28 1.90
CA PHE A 18 1.89 0.99 1.71
C PHE A 18 1.13 0.16 0.69
N ILE A 19 1.86 -0.50 -0.19
CA ILE A 19 1.32 -1.36 -1.24
C ILE A 19 1.97 -2.74 -1.19
N ASP A 20 1.23 -3.72 -1.65
CA ASP A 20 1.66 -5.11 -1.75
C ASP A 20 1.96 -5.52 -3.20
N HIS A 21 2.31 -6.81 -3.40
CA HIS A 21 2.62 -7.38 -4.70
C HIS A 21 1.42 -7.33 -5.66
N GLU A 22 0.19 -7.53 -5.17
CA GLU A 22 -1.02 -7.46 -5.97
C GLU A 22 -1.31 -6.03 -6.46
N ASP A 23 -1.08 -5.04 -5.61
CA ASP A 23 -1.19 -3.64 -5.99
C ASP A 23 -0.18 -3.28 -7.08
N ILE A 24 1.07 -3.77 -6.95
CA ILE A 24 2.12 -3.59 -7.97
C ILE A 24 1.69 -4.21 -9.29
N LYS A 25 1.25 -5.48 -9.28
CA LYS A 25 0.80 -6.21 -10.49
C LYS A 25 -0.40 -5.54 -11.17
N LYS A 26 -1.36 -5.00 -10.40
CA LYS A 26 -2.55 -4.33 -10.94
C LYS A 26 -2.27 -2.94 -11.53
N ILE A 27 -1.33 -2.20 -10.94
CA ILE A 27 -1.05 -0.83 -11.36
C ILE A 27 0.00 -0.78 -12.47
N TYR A 28 0.97 -1.70 -12.49
CA TYR A 28 2.05 -1.73 -13.47
C TYR A 28 1.57 -1.64 -14.95
N PRO A 29 0.53 -2.37 -15.40
CA PRO A 29 0.07 -2.30 -16.78
C PRO A 29 -0.42 -0.90 -17.23
N LEU A 30 -0.80 -0.04 -16.28
CA LEU A 30 -1.26 1.33 -16.60
C LEU A 30 -0.09 2.29 -16.88
N LYS A 31 1.08 2.01 -16.32
CA LYS A 31 2.26 2.89 -16.38
C LYS A 31 3.36 2.31 -17.27
N ASN A 32 3.44 0.97 -17.40
CA ASN A 32 4.52 0.22 -18.04
C ASN A 32 5.92 0.50 -17.43
N ASP A 33 5.97 1.06 -16.23
CA ASP A 33 7.18 1.32 -15.44
C ASP A 33 6.83 1.33 -13.95
N PHE A 34 7.83 1.48 -13.09
CA PHE A 34 7.67 1.55 -11.64
C PHE A 34 7.67 2.98 -11.07
N SER A 35 7.44 4.00 -11.89
CA SER A 35 7.41 5.40 -11.44
C SER A 35 6.36 5.67 -10.36
N PHE A 36 5.34 4.81 -10.27
CA PHE A 36 4.29 4.90 -9.26
C PHE A 36 4.70 4.36 -7.89
N VAL A 37 5.89 3.79 -7.76
CA VAL A 37 6.38 3.15 -6.54
C VAL A 37 7.56 3.93 -5.98
N LYS A 38 7.59 4.08 -4.66
CA LYS A 38 8.77 4.53 -3.91
C LYS A 38 9.11 3.54 -2.81
N LYS A 39 10.35 3.56 -2.34
CA LYS A 39 10.77 2.89 -1.12
C LYS A 39 10.91 3.89 0.01
N ILE A 40 10.58 3.47 1.23
CA ILE A 40 10.81 4.23 2.47
C ILE A 40 11.64 3.34 3.41
N GLU A 41 12.63 3.91 4.10
CA GLU A 41 13.40 3.15 5.08
C GLU A 41 12.46 2.70 6.22
N TYR A 42 12.52 1.41 6.56
CA TYR A 42 11.63 0.83 7.56
C TYR A 42 11.82 1.47 8.92
N SER A 43 10.72 1.83 9.56
CA SER A 43 10.65 2.25 10.96
C SER A 43 9.73 1.32 11.76
N ARG A 44 10.09 1.06 13.02
CA ARG A 44 9.26 0.26 13.94
C ARG A 44 7.86 0.83 14.15
N ASN A 45 7.68 2.12 13.91
CA ASN A 45 6.39 2.81 14.04
C ASN A 45 5.40 2.50 12.90
N PHE A 46 5.82 1.82 11.83
CA PHE A 46 4.94 1.47 10.70
C PHE A 46 3.97 0.32 11.00
N GLY A 47 4.13 -0.36 12.16
CA GLY A 47 3.35 -1.55 12.46
C GLY A 47 3.77 -2.75 11.60
N TYR A 48 2.82 -3.63 11.31
CA TYR A 48 3.06 -4.80 10.46
C TYR A 48 3.00 -4.40 8.98
N VAL A 49 4.16 -4.36 8.34
CA VAL A 49 4.31 -4.18 6.89
C VAL A 49 5.46 -5.08 6.39
N PRO A 50 5.32 -5.71 5.21
CA PRO A 50 6.37 -6.50 4.59
C PRO A 50 7.62 -5.66 4.33
N LYS A 51 8.81 -6.26 4.54
CA LYS A 51 10.11 -5.58 4.47
C LYS A 51 11.05 -6.31 3.55
N PHE A 52 11.67 -5.59 2.63
CA PHE A 52 12.75 -6.10 1.80
C PHE A 52 14.08 -5.44 2.14
N ILE A 53 15.18 -6.09 1.73
CA ILE A 53 16.54 -5.63 2.01
C ILE A 53 17.20 -5.17 0.72
N LEU A 54 17.90 -4.04 0.79
CA LEU A 54 18.90 -3.62 -0.20
C LEU A 54 20.22 -3.31 0.51
N TRP A 55 21.31 -3.40 -0.26
CA TRP A 55 22.61 -2.93 0.18
C TRP A 55 22.77 -1.45 -0.20
N GLU A 56 23.08 -0.62 0.78
CA GLU A 56 23.42 0.79 0.58
C GLU A 56 24.64 1.13 1.42
N ASN A 57 25.66 1.74 0.81
CA ASN A 57 26.92 2.09 1.48
C ASN A 57 27.55 0.89 2.23
N ASN A 58 27.59 -0.28 1.60
CA ASN A 58 28.07 -1.55 2.17
C ASN A 58 27.32 -2.04 3.42
N LYS A 59 26.11 -1.56 3.66
CA LYS A 59 25.26 -2.00 4.79
C LYS A 59 23.90 -2.50 4.26
N LYS A 60 23.39 -3.55 4.88
CA LYS A 60 22.01 -4.00 4.64
C LYS A 60 21.04 -3.05 5.32
N LYS A 61 20.12 -2.49 4.54
CA LYS A 61 19.02 -1.66 5.04
C LYS A 61 17.68 -2.30 4.73
N LYS A 62 16.72 -2.11 5.63
CA LYS A 62 15.33 -2.58 5.47
C LYS A 62 14.47 -1.47 4.90
N TRP A 63 13.69 -1.81 3.88
CA TRP A 63 12.80 -0.91 3.16
C TRP A 63 11.39 -1.45 3.12
N VAL A 64 10.43 -0.58 2.93
CA VAL A 64 9.02 -0.88 2.64
C VAL A 64 8.61 -0.21 1.34
N VAL A 65 7.59 -0.75 0.71
CA VAL A 65 7.08 -0.27 -0.59
C VAL A 65 5.86 0.61 -0.36
N CYS A 66 5.83 1.78 -1.00
CA CYS A 66 4.72 2.71 -0.94
C CYS A 66 4.36 3.23 -2.34
N LEU A 67 3.14 3.73 -2.49
CA LEU A 67 2.82 4.57 -3.64
C LEU A 67 3.69 5.82 -3.64
N ASN A 68 4.16 6.20 -4.82
CA ASN A 68 4.90 7.44 -4.98
C ASN A 68 3.95 8.64 -4.80
N ASN A 69 4.38 9.59 -3.98
CA ASN A 69 3.62 10.80 -3.64
C ASN A 69 4.54 12.03 -3.71
N PRO A 70 4.95 12.45 -4.91
CA PRO A 70 5.77 13.64 -5.08
C PRO A 70 5.08 14.84 -4.41
N ASN A 71 5.86 15.65 -3.68
CA ASN A 71 5.33 16.77 -2.90
C ASN A 71 4.23 16.38 -1.89
N ARG A 72 4.27 15.14 -1.38
CA ARG A 72 3.27 14.56 -0.46
C ARG A 72 1.88 14.38 -1.04
N VAL A 73 1.72 14.47 -2.34
CA VAL A 73 0.45 14.23 -3.04
C VAL A 73 0.53 12.92 -3.81
N CYS A 74 -0.45 12.02 -3.61
CA CYS A 74 -0.53 10.78 -4.37
C CYS A 74 -0.57 11.08 -5.87
N GLN A 75 0.32 10.46 -6.65
CA GLN A 75 0.40 10.71 -8.09
C GLN A 75 -0.85 10.31 -8.90
N PHE A 76 -1.76 9.54 -8.30
CA PHE A 76 -3.04 9.16 -8.90
C PHE A 76 -4.20 10.09 -8.48
N LEU A 77 -3.88 11.23 -7.88
CA LEU A 77 -4.86 12.24 -7.51
C LEU A 77 -4.91 13.32 -8.57
N GLU A 78 -6.00 13.37 -9.32
CA GLU A 78 -6.27 14.42 -10.30
C GLU A 78 -7.61 15.10 -10.00
N ASN A 79 -7.65 16.42 -9.95
CA ASN A 79 -8.87 17.20 -9.65
C ASN A 79 -9.62 16.72 -8.39
N ASN A 80 -8.89 16.37 -7.34
CA ASN A 80 -9.39 15.73 -6.10
C ASN A 80 -10.07 14.36 -6.28
N LEU A 81 -9.87 13.71 -7.41
CA LEU A 81 -10.37 12.36 -7.69
C LEU A 81 -9.22 11.38 -7.87
N CYS A 82 -9.42 10.14 -7.43
CA CYS A 82 -8.48 9.06 -7.64
C CYS A 82 -8.70 8.47 -9.05
N ILE A 83 -7.75 8.63 -9.96
CA ILE A 83 -7.87 8.11 -11.34
C ILE A 83 -7.77 6.58 -11.43
N ILE A 84 -7.22 5.92 -10.40
CA ILE A 84 -7.18 4.45 -10.29
C ILE A 84 -8.22 3.92 -9.30
N TYR A 85 -9.35 4.62 -9.11
CA TYR A 85 -10.32 4.32 -8.04
C TYR A 85 -10.80 2.86 -8.01
N SER A 86 -11.01 2.25 -9.17
CA SER A 86 -11.47 0.85 -9.31
C SER A 86 -10.45 -0.18 -8.88
N ILE A 87 -9.16 0.12 -9.05
CA ILE A 87 -8.03 -0.76 -8.75
C ILE A 87 -7.13 -0.22 -7.63
N ARG A 88 -7.61 0.80 -6.90
CA ARG A 88 -6.83 1.40 -5.81
C ARG A 88 -6.43 0.35 -4.77
N PRO A 89 -5.27 0.52 -4.10
CA PRO A 89 -4.78 -0.39 -3.07
C PRO A 89 -5.82 -0.70 -1.99
N TYR A 90 -5.77 -1.90 -1.42
CA TYR A 90 -6.70 -2.32 -0.36
C TYR A 90 -6.69 -1.36 0.83
N ILE A 91 -5.54 -0.85 1.23
CA ILE A 91 -5.44 0.13 2.31
C ILE A 91 -6.21 1.42 2.00
N CYS A 92 -6.29 1.81 0.70
CA CYS A 92 -7.11 2.94 0.27
C CYS A 92 -8.62 2.61 0.25
N ARG A 93 -8.98 1.32 0.10
CA ARG A 93 -10.40 0.88 0.09
C ARG A 93 -10.97 0.82 1.48
N THR A 94 -10.17 0.38 2.46
CA THR A 94 -10.58 0.24 3.85
C THR A 94 -10.55 1.55 4.61
N TYR A 95 -9.70 2.52 4.22
CA TYR A 95 -9.64 3.82 4.89
C TYR A 95 -10.99 4.56 4.89
N PRO A 96 -11.43 5.16 6.02
CA PRO A 96 -10.70 5.41 7.26
C PRO A 96 -10.86 4.31 8.32
N PHE A 97 -11.22 3.11 7.95
CA PHE A 97 -11.46 2.03 8.88
C PHE A 97 -10.25 1.13 9.05
N TYR A 98 -10.14 0.54 10.23
CA TYR A 98 -9.17 -0.50 10.55
C TYR A 98 -9.83 -1.53 11.47
N PHE A 99 -9.21 -2.70 11.55
CA PHE A 99 -9.66 -3.76 12.42
C PHE A 99 -8.84 -3.78 13.72
N ASP A 100 -9.52 -3.73 14.86
CA ASP A 100 -8.91 -3.90 16.16
C ASP A 100 -9.73 -4.90 16.96
N ARG A 101 -9.11 -6.00 17.41
CA ARG A 101 -9.73 -7.05 18.21
C ARG A 101 -11.11 -7.50 17.68
N GLN A 102 -11.17 -7.81 16.40
CA GLN A 102 -12.38 -8.25 15.68
C GLN A 102 -13.49 -7.19 15.56
N GLN A 103 -13.15 -5.92 15.73
CA GLN A 103 -14.10 -4.81 15.55
C GLN A 103 -13.59 -3.82 14.51
N VAL A 104 -14.51 -3.38 13.65
CA VAL A 104 -14.25 -2.26 12.74
C VAL A 104 -14.23 -0.96 13.54
N LYS A 105 -13.10 -0.26 13.49
CA LYS A 105 -12.93 1.07 14.10
C LYS A 105 -12.64 2.12 13.05
N GLU A 106 -13.00 3.35 13.30
CA GLU A 106 -12.74 4.49 12.44
C GLU A 106 -11.55 5.30 12.95
N MET A 107 -10.61 5.60 12.03
CA MET A 107 -9.56 6.58 12.29
C MET A 107 -10.13 7.98 12.23
N LYS A 108 -10.10 8.71 13.34
CA LYS A 108 -10.77 10.02 13.47
C LYS A 108 -10.02 11.21 12.84
N ASN A 109 -8.90 10.99 12.11
CA ASN A 109 -7.93 12.06 11.93
C ASN A 109 -8.06 12.89 10.65
N LEU A 110 -8.32 12.32 9.48
CA LEU A 110 -8.27 13.07 8.23
C LEU A 110 -9.49 12.96 7.33
N CYS A 111 -10.35 11.97 7.53
CA CYS A 111 -11.56 11.83 6.73
C CYS A 111 -12.64 12.79 7.21
N PRO A 112 -13.08 13.77 6.42
CA PRO A 112 -14.10 14.71 6.82
C PRO A 112 -15.51 14.11 6.78
N ILE A 113 -15.65 12.90 6.22
CA ILE A 113 -16.94 12.25 5.99
C ILE A 113 -17.38 11.59 7.31
N LYS A 114 -18.61 11.89 7.73
CA LYS A 114 -19.25 11.16 8.82
C LYS A 114 -19.86 9.87 8.27
N TRP A 115 -19.30 8.73 8.67
CA TRP A 115 -19.72 7.43 8.20
C TRP A 115 -20.88 6.88 9.03
N LYS A 116 -21.94 6.45 8.36
CA LYS A 116 -22.95 5.59 8.98
C LYS A 116 -22.59 4.14 8.64
N LEU A 117 -22.05 3.40 9.59
CA LEU A 117 -21.69 2.00 9.44
C LEU A 117 -22.94 1.12 9.61
N THR A 118 -23.45 0.62 8.48
CA THR A 118 -24.42 -0.49 8.47
C THR A 118 -23.68 -1.82 8.65
N ASP A 119 -24.41 -2.90 8.96
CA ASP A 119 -23.78 -4.20 9.17
C ASP A 119 -23.22 -4.77 7.84
N GLU A 120 -23.88 -4.54 6.70
CA GLU A 120 -23.36 -4.89 5.39
C GLU A 120 -22.04 -4.16 5.10
N LYS A 121 -21.94 -2.89 5.51
CA LYS A 121 -20.72 -2.12 5.36
C LYS A 121 -19.57 -2.63 6.23
N LYS A 122 -19.87 -3.05 7.47
CA LYS A 122 -18.87 -3.66 8.35
C LYS A 122 -18.35 -4.97 7.75
N GLN A 123 -19.25 -5.84 7.26
CA GLN A 123 -18.87 -7.09 6.60
C GLN A 123 -17.99 -6.86 5.36
N GLN A 124 -18.33 -5.85 4.55
CA GLN A 124 -17.50 -5.49 3.39
C GLN A 124 -16.09 -5.02 3.80
N ILE A 125 -15.99 -4.17 4.83
CA ILE A 125 -14.70 -3.70 5.37
C ILE A 125 -13.89 -4.88 5.93
N GLU A 126 -14.54 -5.78 6.65
CA GLU A 126 -13.91 -6.99 7.20
C GLU A 126 -13.32 -7.87 6.10
N LYS A 127 -14.11 -8.12 5.03
CA LYS A 127 -13.65 -8.88 3.88
C LYS A 127 -12.42 -8.23 3.24
N GLU A 128 -12.48 -6.95 2.93
CA GLU A 128 -11.36 -6.22 2.31
C GLU A 128 -10.12 -6.18 3.22
N TYR A 129 -10.31 -6.11 4.54
CA TYR A 129 -9.21 -6.15 5.49
C TYR A 129 -8.55 -7.54 5.56
N ASN A 130 -9.33 -8.60 5.53
CA ASN A 130 -8.80 -9.97 5.49
C ASN A 130 -8.02 -10.24 4.21
N GLU A 131 -8.49 -9.72 3.06
CA GLU A 131 -7.75 -9.77 1.79
C GLU A 131 -6.43 -8.99 1.88
N LEU A 132 -6.43 -7.81 2.50
CA LEU A 132 -5.20 -7.04 2.75
C LEU A 132 -4.20 -7.82 3.60
N LEU A 133 -4.66 -8.45 4.69
CA LEU A 133 -3.78 -9.25 5.55
C LEU A 133 -3.18 -10.43 4.81
N LEU A 134 -3.99 -11.15 4.03
CA LEU A 134 -3.51 -12.26 3.22
C LEU A 134 -2.46 -11.81 2.20
N ASN A 135 -2.71 -10.71 1.51
CA ASN A 135 -1.76 -10.15 0.56
C ASN A 135 -0.46 -9.70 1.23
N PHE A 136 -0.53 -9.15 2.45
CA PHE A 136 0.68 -8.78 3.20
C PHE A 136 1.48 -10.00 3.64
N LEU A 137 0.84 -11.09 4.07
CA LEU A 137 1.52 -12.35 4.39
C LEU A 137 2.20 -12.94 3.16
N THR A 138 1.50 -12.96 2.04
CA THR A 138 2.04 -13.39 0.75
C THR A 138 3.22 -12.51 0.32
N PHE A 139 3.08 -11.20 0.43
CA PHE A 139 4.15 -10.26 0.08
C PHE A 139 5.35 -10.36 1.04
N GLU A 140 5.14 -10.68 2.30
CA GLU A 140 6.22 -10.97 3.25
C GLU A 140 7.03 -12.19 2.79
N THR A 141 6.38 -13.25 2.32
CA THR A 141 7.06 -14.43 1.75
C THR A 141 7.92 -14.03 0.54
N ILE A 142 7.39 -13.23 -0.38
CA ILE A 142 8.14 -12.71 -1.54
C ILE A 142 9.35 -11.87 -1.08
N CYS A 143 9.16 -11.00 -0.09
CA CYS A 143 10.24 -10.21 0.48
C CYS A 143 11.31 -11.09 1.14
N ASP A 144 10.92 -12.17 1.82
CA ASP A 144 11.86 -13.09 2.46
C ASP A 144 12.66 -13.89 1.45
N ASP A 145 12.05 -14.29 0.32
CA ASP A 145 12.75 -14.92 -0.80
C ASP A 145 13.79 -13.97 -1.40
N TRP A 146 13.40 -12.72 -1.68
CA TRP A 146 14.35 -11.69 -2.09
C TRP A 146 15.48 -11.51 -1.08
N ASN A 147 15.17 -11.38 0.20
CA ASN A 147 16.13 -11.11 1.27
C ASN A 147 17.17 -12.23 1.42
N ARG A 148 16.83 -13.47 1.04
CA ARG A 148 17.77 -14.61 1.03
C ARG A 148 18.76 -14.53 -0.13
N MET A 149 18.37 -13.99 -1.27
CA MET A 149 19.16 -13.99 -2.51
C MET A 149 19.80 -12.64 -2.86
N VAL A 150 19.38 -11.53 -2.23
CA VAL A 150 19.82 -10.18 -2.58
C VAL A 150 21.34 -10.01 -2.48
N LYS A 151 21.94 -9.45 -3.54
CA LYS A 151 23.37 -9.15 -3.68
C LYS A 151 23.63 -7.65 -3.55
N LYS A 152 24.92 -7.29 -3.45
CA LYS A 152 25.33 -5.87 -3.29
C LYS A 152 24.98 -5.01 -4.51
N GLU A 153 25.00 -5.59 -5.70
CA GLU A 153 24.68 -4.93 -6.97
C GLU A 153 23.17 -4.83 -7.27
N ASP A 154 22.32 -5.44 -6.44
CA ASP A 154 20.89 -5.40 -6.65
C ASP A 154 20.31 -4.05 -6.17
N ASN A 155 19.36 -3.56 -6.92
CA ASN A 155 18.72 -2.26 -6.70
C ASN A 155 17.20 -2.39 -6.53
N PHE A 156 16.55 -1.26 -6.32
CA PHE A 156 15.11 -1.23 -6.09
C PHE A 156 14.30 -1.68 -7.32
N GLU A 157 14.73 -1.33 -8.52
CA GLU A 157 14.05 -1.74 -9.75
C GLU A 157 14.11 -3.26 -9.98
N LYS A 158 15.26 -3.89 -9.72
CA LYS A 158 15.38 -5.36 -9.75
C LYS A 158 14.45 -6.02 -8.72
N PHE A 159 14.33 -5.46 -7.51
CA PHE A 159 13.37 -5.95 -6.53
C PHE A 159 11.93 -5.86 -7.05
N LEU A 160 11.54 -4.72 -7.63
CA LEU A 160 10.19 -4.54 -8.16
C LEU A 160 9.89 -5.47 -9.34
N THR A 161 10.89 -5.70 -10.21
CA THR A 161 10.79 -6.69 -11.30
C THR A 161 10.60 -8.09 -10.72
N PHE A 162 11.40 -8.47 -9.72
CA PHE A 162 11.25 -9.75 -9.03
C PHE A 162 9.83 -9.92 -8.44
N VAL A 163 9.30 -8.89 -7.77
CA VAL A 163 7.93 -8.91 -7.20
C VAL A 163 6.88 -9.08 -8.29
N LYS A 164 7.02 -8.32 -9.40
CA LYS A 164 6.05 -8.35 -10.51
C LYS A 164 6.00 -9.72 -11.17
N ASP A 165 7.16 -10.34 -11.36
CA ASP A 165 7.31 -11.62 -12.10
C ASP A 165 7.21 -12.85 -11.16
N PHE A 166 6.98 -12.64 -9.87
CA PHE A 166 6.84 -13.73 -8.91
C PHE A 166 5.56 -14.52 -9.15
N GLU A 167 5.71 -15.83 -9.37
CA GLU A 167 4.62 -16.80 -9.51
C GLU A 167 4.65 -17.78 -8.32
N PHE A 168 3.48 -18.21 -7.88
CA PHE A 168 3.31 -19.21 -6.80
C PHE A 168 3.17 -20.61 -7.37
#